data_1d5167a8b78a3d050957397bd721a615
#
_entry.id   1d5167a8b78a3d050957397bd721a615
#
_cell.length_a   1.000
_cell.length_b   1.000
_cell.length_c   1.000
_cell.angle_alpha   90.00
_cell.angle_beta   90.00
_cell.angle_gamma   90.00
#
_symmetry.space_group_name_H-M   'P 1'
#
loop_
_entity.id
_entity.type
_entity.pdbx_description
1 polymer ?
#
loop_
_entity_poly.entity_id
_entity_poly.type
_entity_poly.pdbx_seq_one_letter_code
_entity_poly.pdbx_strand_id
1 'polypeptide(L)'
;MPASRALRDEAALVNVQSPLRLDAFNEPEPDVMILRPRAGGYRASHPTAADLLLLVEVSETSLAYDRGVKLALYAKFGVPEVWIVDLLGGAVEVYREPKEVAYVSRERLANGSIASALVSGVTIDVAGLVA
;
A
#
# COMPACT_ATOMS: atom_id res chain seq x y z
N MET A 1 -16.43 17.20 -13.63
CA MET A 1 -16.16 16.85 -12.91
C MET A 1 -16.11 17.28 -12.32
N PRO A 2 -15.89 17.42 -12.14
CA PRO A 2 -15.45 17.12 -11.19
C PRO A 2 -16.05 17.09 -10.04
N ALA A 3 -17.33 17.45 -10.04
CA ALA A 3 -17.71 16.89 -8.82
C ALA A 3 -16.94 15.65 -8.61
N SER A 4 -16.84 14.89 -9.64
CA SER A 4 -16.03 13.69 -9.54
C SER A 4 -14.57 14.01 -9.28
N ARG A 5 -14.09 15.13 -9.80
CA ARG A 5 -12.73 15.52 -9.51
C ARG A 5 -12.57 15.94 -8.05
N ALA A 6 -13.53 16.69 -7.55
CA ALA A 6 -13.49 17.07 -6.15
C ALA A 6 -13.53 15.83 -5.25
N LEU A 7 -14.36 14.86 -5.62
CA LEU A 7 -14.40 13.60 -4.88
C LEU A 7 -13.06 12.87 -4.94
N ARG A 8 -12.42 12.89 -6.11
CA ARG A 8 -11.13 12.24 -6.21
C ARG A 8 -10.09 12.92 -5.33
N ASP A 9 -10.13 14.24 -5.28
CA ASP A 9 -9.20 14.97 -4.43
C ASP A 9 -9.46 14.65 -2.97
N GLU A 10 -10.71 14.38 -2.62
CA GLU A 10 -11.08 14.01 -1.27
C GLU A 10 -11.05 12.51 -1.06
N ALA A 11 -10.88 11.74 -2.13
CA ALA A 11 -11.04 10.30 -2.06
C ALA A 11 -9.89 9.59 -1.39
N ALA A 12 -8.75 10.24 -1.24
CA ALA A 12 -7.59 9.58 -0.68
C ALA A 12 -6.96 10.43 0.41
N LEU A 13 -6.65 9.78 1.53
CA LEU A 13 -5.91 10.39 2.61
C LEU A 13 -4.59 9.65 2.73
N VAL A 14 -3.50 10.38 2.95
CA VAL A 14 -2.18 9.79 3.02
C VAL A 14 -1.69 9.79 4.47
N ASN A 15 -1.35 8.61 4.97
CA ASN A 15 -0.72 8.46 6.28
C ASN A 15 0.69 7.91 6.10
N VAL A 16 1.63 8.48 6.83
CA VAL A 16 3.04 8.10 6.76
C VAL A 16 3.45 7.55 8.11
N GLN A 17 4.02 6.33 8.11
CA GLN A 17 4.52 5.67 9.30
C GLN A 17 3.53 5.71 10.45
N SER A 18 2.30 5.33 10.15
CA SER A 18 1.20 5.34 11.12
C SER A 18 0.67 3.93 11.32
N PRO A 19 0.06 3.66 12.49
CA PRO A 19 -0.46 2.31 12.75
C PRO A 19 -1.63 1.94 11.83
N LEU A 20 -1.64 0.69 11.42
CA LEU A 20 -2.73 0.07 10.70
C LEU A 20 -3.28 -1.04 11.59
N ARG A 21 -4.52 -0.93 12.02
CA ARG A 21 -5.10 -1.92 12.90
C ARG A 21 -5.74 -3.03 12.11
N LEU A 22 -5.08 -4.17 12.05
CA LEU A 22 -5.60 -5.33 11.35
C LEU A 22 -6.52 -6.14 12.26
N ASP A 23 -6.09 -6.39 13.49
CA ASP A 23 -6.93 -6.99 14.53
C ASP A 23 -6.36 -6.62 15.89
N ALA A 24 -6.84 -7.26 16.96
CA ALA A 24 -6.44 -6.95 18.32
C ALA A 24 -4.94 -7.22 18.58
N PHE A 25 -4.31 -8.05 17.75
CA PHE A 25 -2.95 -8.49 17.96
C PHE A 25 -1.97 -8.04 16.90
N ASN A 26 -2.46 -7.47 15.80
CA ASN A 26 -1.63 -7.10 14.66
C ASN A 26 -1.86 -5.63 14.30
N GLU A 27 -0.86 -4.80 14.58
CA GLU A 27 -0.94 -3.37 14.32
C GLU A 27 0.41 -2.88 13.76
N PRO A 28 0.73 -3.26 12.49
CA PRO A 28 1.95 -2.79 11.87
C PRO A 28 1.91 -1.29 11.60
N GLU A 29 3.07 -0.72 11.30
CA GLU A 29 3.19 0.69 10.90
C GLU A 29 3.79 0.76 9.50
N PRO A 30 2.97 0.64 8.45
CA PRO A 30 3.48 0.74 7.09
C PRO A 30 4.10 2.11 6.84
N ASP A 31 5.05 2.16 5.91
CA ASP A 31 5.71 3.42 5.60
C ASP A 31 4.74 4.44 5.02
N VAL A 32 3.88 4.01 4.09
CA VAL A 32 2.86 4.89 3.51
C VAL A 32 1.56 4.12 3.32
N MET A 33 0.46 4.75 3.67
CA MET A 33 -0.87 4.23 3.38
C MET A 33 -1.68 5.27 2.65
N ILE A 34 -2.44 4.84 1.64
CA ILE A 34 -3.43 5.67 1.00
C ILE A 34 -4.79 5.10 1.38
N LEU A 35 -5.60 5.93 2.02
CA LEU A 35 -6.82 5.50 2.70
C LEU A 35 -8.06 6.09 2.03
N ARG A 36 -9.17 5.40 2.20
CA ARG A 36 -10.47 5.93 1.80
C ARG A 36 -10.79 7.14 2.65
N PRO A 37 -11.53 8.12 2.10
CA PRO A 37 -11.94 9.26 2.90
C PRO A 37 -12.86 8.82 4.03
N ARG A 38 -12.73 9.49 5.16
CA ARG A 38 -13.57 9.23 6.33
C ARG A 38 -13.86 10.55 7.03
N ALA A 39 -15.12 10.76 7.40
CA ALA A 39 -15.51 11.98 8.10
C ALA A 39 -14.67 12.12 9.37
N GLY A 40 -14.03 13.28 9.54
CA GLY A 40 -13.14 13.51 10.67
C GLY A 40 -11.76 12.87 10.53
N GLY A 41 -11.49 12.19 9.42
CA GLY A 41 -10.20 11.54 9.20
C GLY A 41 -9.97 10.33 10.11
N TYR A 42 -8.73 10.08 10.45
CA TYR A 42 -8.36 8.88 11.22
C TYR A 42 -7.70 9.25 12.55
N ARG A 43 -8.05 10.39 13.10
CA ARG A 43 -7.49 10.83 14.37
C ARG A 43 -8.04 10.07 15.57
N ALA A 44 -9.34 9.77 15.53
CA ALA A 44 -10.02 9.15 16.67
C ALA A 44 -9.75 7.66 16.75
N SER A 45 -9.50 7.02 15.63
CA SER A 45 -9.18 5.60 15.60
C SER A 45 -8.30 5.30 14.40
N HIS A 46 -7.44 4.30 14.54
CA HIS A 46 -6.52 3.92 13.48
C HIS A 46 -7.29 3.29 12.32
N PRO A 47 -6.78 3.42 11.08
CA PRO A 47 -7.40 2.74 9.95
C PRO A 47 -7.29 1.23 10.09
N THR A 48 -8.23 0.54 9.43
CA THR A 48 -8.22 -0.91 9.33
C THR A 48 -7.98 -1.30 7.87
N ALA A 49 -7.84 -2.59 7.59
CA ALA A 49 -7.62 -3.05 6.22
C ALA A 49 -8.72 -2.59 5.28
N ALA A 50 -9.97 -2.50 5.74
CA ALA A 50 -11.08 -2.05 4.91
C ALA A 50 -10.96 -0.60 4.45
N ASP A 51 -10.15 0.19 5.15
CA ASP A 51 -9.96 1.59 4.82
C ASP A 51 -8.86 1.79 3.77
N LEU A 52 -8.09 0.77 3.46
CA LEU A 52 -6.93 0.89 2.59
C LEU A 52 -7.27 0.83 1.11
N LEU A 53 -6.62 1.70 0.35
CA LEU A 53 -6.59 1.64 -1.10
C LEU A 53 -5.23 1.16 -1.60
N LEU A 54 -4.15 1.56 -0.92
CA LEU A 54 -2.78 1.19 -1.28
C LEU A 54 -1.92 1.26 -0.04
N LEU A 55 -1.03 0.29 0.11
CA LEU A 55 -0.05 0.25 1.18
C LEU A 55 1.33 0.15 0.54
N VAL A 56 2.27 0.99 0.97
CA VAL A 56 3.63 0.99 0.43
C VAL A 56 4.62 0.76 1.57
N GLU A 57 5.51 -0.21 1.36
CA GLU A 57 6.63 -0.50 2.26
C GLU A 57 7.93 -0.24 1.53
N VAL A 58 8.86 0.41 2.20
CA VAL A 58 10.19 0.64 1.65
C VAL A 58 11.16 -0.29 2.36
N SER A 59 11.90 -1.08 1.59
CA SER A 59 12.85 -2.04 2.13
C SER A 59 14.26 -1.64 1.73
N GLU A 60 15.13 -1.46 2.70
CA GLU A 60 16.53 -1.12 2.48
C GLU A 60 17.44 -2.32 2.76
N THR A 61 16.87 -3.47 3.09
CA THR A 61 17.62 -4.67 3.45
C THR A 61 17.02 -5.88 2.75
N SER A 62 17.74 -7.00 2.78
CA SER A 62 17.26 -8.24 2.16
C SER A 62 16.44 -9.05 3.17
N LEU A 63 15.34 -8.51 3.62
CA LEU A 63 14.49 -9.16 4.62
C LEU A 63 13.39 -10.00 3.95
N ALA A 64 13.79 -11.01 3.18
CA ALA A 64 12.84 -11.82 2.44
C ALA A 64 11.83 -12.51 3.37
N TYR A 65 12.29 -13.02 4.51
CA TYR A 65 11.41 -13.67 5.47
C TYR A 65 10.38 -12.69 6.03
N ASP A 66 10.86 -11.54 6.50
CA ASP A 66 10.00 -10.53 7.10
C ASP A 66 8.99 -9.99 6.09
N ARG A 67 9.45 -9.78 4.85
CA ARG A 67 8.57 -9.34 3.77
C ARG A 67 7.48 -10.37 3.49
N GLY A 68 7.84 -11.65 3.45
CA GLY A 68 6.89 -12.72 3.23
C GLY A 68 5.83 -12.80 4.32
N VAL A 69 6.24 -12.64 5.56
CA VAL A 69 5.32 -12.64 6.70
C VAL A 69 4.36 -11.47 6.61
N LYS A 70 4.86 -10.28 6.30
CA LYS A 70 4.02 -9.09 6.15
C LYS A 70 3.03 -9.23 5.01
N LEU A 71 3.48 -9.72 3.85
CA LEU A 71 2.59 -9.89 2.71
C LEU A 71 1.48 -10.88 3.00
N ALA A 72 1.79 -11.99 3.67
CA ALA A 72 0.77 -12.97 4.03
C ALA A 72 -0.26 -12.34 4.97
N LEU A 73 0.20 -11.53 5.90
CA LEU A 73 -0.69 -10.84 6.83
C LEU A 73 -1.60 -9.85 6.11
N TYR A 74 -1.04 -9.02 5.24
CA TYR A 74 -1.83 -8.06 4.49
C TYR A 74 -2.85 -8.74 3.58
N ALA A 75 -2.46 -9.82 2.92
CA ALA A 75 -3.38 -10.57 2.06
C ALA A 75 -4.52 -11.17 2.88
N LYS A 76 -4.19 -11.73 4.05
CA LYS A 76 -5.19 -12.33 4.93
C LYS A 76 -6.28 -11.34 5.31
N PHE A 77 -5.92 -10.08 5.55
CA PHE A 77 -6.88 -9.05 5.93
C PHE A 77 -7.45 -8.29 4.74
N GLY A 78 -7.09 -8.67 3.52
CA GLY A 78 -7.71 -8.12 2.32
C GLY A 78 -7.19 -6.75 1.89
N VAL A 79 -5.96 -6.41 2.25
CA VAL A 79 -5.35 -5.16 1.77
C VAL A 79 -5.27 -5.24 0.25
N PRO A 80 -5.94 -4.35 -0.50
CA PRO A 80 -6.15 -4.58 -1.94
C PRO A 80 -4.91 -4.44 -2.80
N GLU A 81 -3.98 -3.59 -2.41
CA GLU A 81 -2.77 -3.38 -3.20
C GLU A 81 -1.60 -3.04 -2.28
N VAL A 82 -0.47 -3.72 -2.49
CA VAL A 82 0.75 -3.49 -1.72
C VAL A 82 1.91 -3.29 -2.70
N TRP A 83 2.67 -2.23 -2.51
CA TRP A 83 3.91 -2.01 -3.22
C TRP A 83 5.06 -2.15 -2.25
N ILE A 84 6.07 -2.92 -2.63
CA ILE A 84 7.32 -2.99 -1.87
C ILE A 84 8.41 -2.36 -2.71
N VAL A 85 8.94 -1.26 -2.21
CA VAL A 85 10.06 -0.56 -2.85
C VAL A 85 11.33 -1.21 -2.33
N ASP A 86 11.92 -2.07 -3.14
CA ASP A 86 13.13 -2.82 -2.78
C ASP A 86 14.35 -2.01 -3.20
N LEU A 87 14.86 -1.19 -2.31
CA LEU A 87 15.99 -0.32 -2.59
C LEU A 87 17.27 -1.12 -2.80
N LEU A 88 17.44 -2.20 -2.04
CA LEU A 88 18.62 -3.04 -2.18
C LEU A 88 18.65 -3.75 -3.52
N GLY A 89 17.50 -4.27 -3.96
CA GLY A 89 17.40 -4.99 -5.22
C GLY A 89 17.13 -4.10 -6.43
N GLY A 90 16.87 -2.81 -6.22
CA GLY A 90 16.66 -1.87 -7.32
C GLY A 90 15.36 -2.09 -8.08
N ALA A 91 14.28 -2.44 -7.40
CA ALA A 91 13.02 -2.74 -8.06
C ALA A 91 11.83 -2.41 -7.15
N VAL A 92 10.65 -2.34 -7.74
CA VAL A 92 9.40 -2.24 -6.98
C VAL A 92 8.59 -3.49 -7.27
N GLU A 93 8.09 -4.11 -6.21
CA GLU A 93 7.20 -5.26 -6.32
C GLU A 93 5.77 -4.78 -6.10
N VAL A 94 4.86 -5.22 -6.96
CA VAL A 94 3.46 -4.82 -6.94
C VAL A 94 2.61 -6.05 -6.71
N TYR A 95 1.81 -6.00 -5.65
CA TYR A 95 0.95 -7.12 -5.26
C TYR A 95 -0.50 -6.67 -5.28
N ARG A 96 -1.34 -7.43 -5.97
CA ARG A 96 -2.77 -7.14 -6.11
C ARG A 96 -3.57 -8.41 -5.98
N GLU A 97 -4.88 -8.28 -5.79
CA GLU A 97 -5.83 -9.38 -5.71
C GLU A 97 -5.50 -10.34 -4.57
N PRO A 98 -5.68 -9.88 -3.33
CA PRO A 98 -5.46 -10.76 -2.18
C PRO A 98 -6.45 -11.91 -2.18
N LYS A 99 -5.95 -13.10 -1.90
CA LYS A 99 -6.78 -14.29 -1.76
C LYS A 99 -6.15 -15.17 -0.69
N GLU A 100 -6.88 -15.39 0.39
CA GLU A 100 -6.38 -16.12 1.54
C GLU A 100 -5.13 -15.43 2.10
N VAL A 101 -3.97 -16.06 2.07
CA VAL A 101 -2.73 -15.50 2.61
C VAL A 101 -1.73 -15.15 1.51
N ALA A 102 -2.21 -14.91 0.29
CA ALA A 102 -1.33 -14.60 -0.83
C ALA A 102 -1.99 -13.60 -1.77
N TYR A 103 -1.17 -13.00 -2.62
CA TYR A 103 -1.64 -12.13 -3.68
C TYR A 103 -1.58 -12.89 -5.02
N VAL A 104 -2.70 -12.90 -5.73
CA VAL A 104 -2.79 -13.61 -7.01
C VAL A 104 -1.93 -12.92 -8.06
N SER A 105 -1.96 -11.59 -8.09
CA SER A 105 -1.20 -10.81 -9.05
C SER A 105 0.04 -10.24 -8.38
N ARG A 106 1.19 -10.45 -8.98
CA ARG A 106 2.44 -9.86 -8.50
C ARG A 106 3.39 -9.64 -9.65
N GLU A 107 4.05 -8.49 -9.60
CA GLU A 107 5.01 -8.07 -10.60
C GLU A 107 6.23 -7.49 -9.92
N ARG A 108 7.37 -7.55 -10.59
CA ARG A 108 8.59 -6.91 -10.11
C ARG A 108 9.17 -6.10 -11.27
N LEU A 109 9.31 -4.80 -11.05
CA LEU A 109 9.76 -3.88 -12.09
C LEU A 109 11.01 -3.13 -11.64
N ALA A 110 12.04 -3.10 -12.50
CA ALA A 110 13.25 -2.34 -12.26
C ALA A 110 13.23 -0.98 -12.98
N ASN A 111 12.27 -0.78 -13.87
CA ASN A 111 12.10 0.49 -14.59
C ASN A 111 10.64 0.58 -15.04
N GLY A 112 10.32 1.66 -15.74
CA GLY A 112 8.97 1.89 -16.21
C GLY A 112 8.12 2.58 -15.15
N SER A 113 6.82 2.63 -15.39
CA SER A 113 5.87 3.29 -14.52
C SER A 113 4.92 2.29 -13.90
N ILE A 114 4.50 2.56 -12.67
CA ILE A 114 3.48 1.78 -11.98
C ILE A 114 2.35 2.73 -11.60
N ALA A 115 1.13 2.35 -11.93
CA ALA A 115 -0.06 3.09 -11.52
C ALA A 115 -0.83 2.27 -10.51
N SER A 116 -1.37 2.95 -9.49
CA SER A 116 -2.23 2.29 -8.51
C SER A 116 -3.51 1.82 -9.18
N ALA A 117 -4.00 0.65 -8.80
CA ALA A 117 -5.23 0.10 -9.36
C ALA A 117 -6.46 0.84 -8.86
N LEU A 118 -6.45 1.31 -7.62
CA LEU A 118 -7.62 1.90 -6.98
C LEU A 118 -7.54 3.41 -6.79
N VAL A 119 -6.36 3.99 -6.92
CA VAL A 119 -6.19 5.42 -6.68
C VAL A 119 -5.81 6.09 -7.99
N SER A 120 -6.74 6.85 -8.53
CA SER A 120 -6.52 7.59 -9.76
C SER A 120 -5.43 8.65 -9.56
N GLY A 121 -4.52 8.72 -10.51
CA GLY A 121 -3.46 9.73 -10.48
C GLY A 121 -2.22 9.36 -9.69
N VAL A 122 -2.22 8.23 -9.01
CA VAL A 122 -1.02 7.77 -8.30
C VAL A 122 -0.20 6.90 -9.24
N THR A 123 0.91 7.45 -9.68
CA THR A 123 1.82 6.80 -10.62
C THR A 123 3.25 7.11 -10.19
N ILE A 124 4.13 6.13 -10.25
CA ILE A 124 5.53 6.36 -9.94
C ILE A 124 6.42 5.90 -11.09
N ASP A 125 7.57 6.55 -11.21
CA ASP A 125 8.63 6.12 -12.11
C ASP A 125 9.60 5.28 -11.29
N VAL A 126 9.64 3.99 -11.59
CA VAL A 126 10.40 3.02 -10.80
C VAL A 126 11.89 3.35 -10.77
N ALA A 127 12.48 3.63 -11.93
CA ALA A 127 13.92 3.88 -12.00
C ALA A 127 14.33 5.08 -11.14
N GLY A 128 13.52 6.15 -11.14
CA GLY A 128 13.81 7.31 -10.31
C GLY A 128 13.69 7.03 -8.83
N LEU A 129 12.82 6.09 -8.47
CA LEU A 129 12.58 5.78 -7.07
C LEU A 129 13.68 4.89 -6.47
N VAL A 130 14.20 3.96 -7.24
CA VAL A 130 15.16 2.96 -6.74
C VAL A 130 16.61 3.25 -7.13
N ALA A 131 16.85 4.32 -7.88
CA ALA A 131 18.19 4.67 -8.38
C ALA A 131 19.16 5.08 -7.27
#